data_04e522e8fbae185fd9467634d7409243
#
_entry.id   04e522e8fbae185fd9467634d7409243
#
_cell.length_a   1.000
_cell.length_b   1.000
_cell.length_c   1.000
_cell.angle_alpha   90.00
_cell.angle_beta   90.00
_cell.angle_gamma   90.00
#
_symmetry.space_group_name_H-M   'P 1'
#
loop_
_entity.id
_entity.type
_entity.pdbx_description
1 polymer ?
#
loop_
_entity_poly.entity_id
_entity_poly.type
_entity_poly.pdbx_seq_one_letter_code
_entity_poly.pdbx_strand_id
1 'polypeptide(L)'
;MNKGLYLSIIASLTTLSGIFFMINYKNKNKIDRIITISLSIAFINMLLVSIFDIFLNTIKNMPNKAFLSVFIYLVINYTIIYLFLKICHKIKKFKVGEGKLYFLGVINTITLLLHNIPEGIITCTVANINYKLGLKLTSSIIMHNIPEGISIAVPIYYSTKSKKRGFIYVLIAALGEVIGALFSIIFLKSILNQKIIDYMLISVSSIMILIALEEIFPQIISKNKKSVLIGILIGIILFIVNIVIN
;
A
#
# COMPACT_ATOMS: atom_id res chain seq x y z
N MET A 1 -10.90 13.98 19.42
CA MET A 1 -10.35 13.66 18.10
C MET A 1 -10.79 12.24 17.73
N ASN A 2 -11.21 11.99 16.50
CA ASN A 2 -11.66 10.67 16.06
C ASN A 2 -10.47 9.69 16.09
N LYS A 3 -10.58 8.58 16.88
CA LYS A 3 -9.49 7.60 17.07
C LYS A 3 -9.02 7.00 15.74
N GLY A 4 -9.95 6.74 14.83
CA GLY A 4 -9.63 6.19 13.51
C GLY A 4 -8.84 7.18 12.65
N LEU A 5 -9.22 8.45 12.64
CA LEU A 5 -8.46 9.48 11.92
C LEU A 5 -7.03 9.62 12.47
N TYR A 6 -6.87 9.55 13.79
CA TYR A 6 -5.55 9.61 14.41
C TYR A 6 -4.64 8.46 13.94
N LEU A 7 -5.16 7.23 13.91
CA LEU A 7 -4.40 6.07 13.44
C LEU A 7 -4.05 6.19 11.94
N SER A 8 -4.98 6.65 11.10
CA SER A 8 -4.71 6.87 9.68
C SER A 8 -3.65 7.97 9.45
N ILE A 9 -3.63 9.02 10.26
CA ILE A 9 -2.57 10.04 10.20
C ILE A 9 -1.22 9.44 10.59
N ILE A 10 -1.16 8.61 11.63
CA ILE A 10 0.10 7.94 12.03
C ILE A 10 0.61 7.06 10.89
N ALA A 11 -0.25 6.23 10.29
CA ALA A 11 0.11 5.37 9.17
C ALA A 11 0.62 6.20 7.98
N SER A 12 -0.10 7.24 7.58
CA SER A 12 0.30 8.19 6.54
C SER A 12 1.68 8.83 6.79
N LEU A 13 1.98 9.21 8.03
CA LEU A 13 3.29 9.78 8.39
C LEU A 13 4.44 8.78 8.21
N THR A 14 4.18 7.48 8.32
CA THR A 14 5.22 6.46 8.10
C THR A 14 5.64 6.36 6.64
N THR A 15 4.73 6.57 5.69
CA THR A 15 5.08 6.70 4.27
C THR A 15 6.07 7.85 4.03
N LEU A 16 5.90 8.99 4.74
CA LEU A 16 6.84 10.10 4.64
C LEU A 16 8.25 9.76 5.12
N SER A 17 8.43 8.73 5.95
CA SER A 17 9.77 8.31 6.40
C SER A 17 10.70 7.89 5.25
N GLY A 18 10.15 7.53 4.08
CA GLY A 18 10.92 7.25 2.87
C GLY A 18 11.84 8.40 2.44
N ILE A 19 11.54 9.65 2.84
CA ILE A 19 12.39 10.81 2.55
C ILE A 19 13.80 10.74 3.17
N PHE A 20 13.93 10.05 4.30
CA PHE A 20 15.24 9.88 4.95
C PHE A 20 16.22 9.07 4.10
N PHE A 21 15.71 8.31 3.13
CA PHE A 21 16.52 7.53 2.19
C PHE A 21 16.97 8.33 0.95
N MET A 22 16.60 9.61 0.83
CA MET A 22 17.12 10.53 -0.20
C MET A 22 18.56 10.98 0.11
N ILE A 23 19.45 9.99 0.25
CA ILE A 23 20.88 10.21 0.54
C ILE A 23 21.62 10.23 -0.80
N ASN A 24 22.63 11.09 -0.91
CA ASN A 24 23.41 11.22 -2.16
C ASN A 24 24.37 10.03 -2.35
N TYR A 25 23.87 8.92 -2.85
CA TYR A 25 24.71 7.79 -3.24
C TYR A 25 25.34 8.07 -4.62
N LYS A 26 26.67 8.04 -4.70
CA LYS A 26 27.40 8.20 -5.98
C LYS A 26 27.26 6.97 -6.89
N ASN A 27 26.98 5.78 -6.33
CA ASN A 27 26.94 4.52 -7.07
C ASN A 27 25.50 4.16 -7.49
N LYS A 28 25.26 4.13 -8.81
CA LYS A 28 23.96 3.79 -9.42
C LYS A 28 23.47 2.39 -9.02
N ASN A 29 24.36 1.41 -8.89
CA ASN A 29 24.02 0.05 -8.48
C ASN A 29 23.47 0.01 -7.03
N LYS A 30 23.97 0.90 -6.16
CA LYS A 30 23.49 1.01 -4.77
C LYS A 30 22.08 1.57 -4.73
N ILE A 31 21.77 2.53 -5.60
CA ILE A 31 20.43 3.11 -5.75
C ILE A 31 19.44 2.04 -6.20
N ASP A 32 19.77 1.32 -7.28
CA ASP A 32 18.92 0.26 -7.83
C ASP A 32 18.69 -0.87 -6.81
N ARG A 33 19.72 -1.19 -6.02
CA ARG A 33 19.62 -2.16 -4.92
C ARG A 33 18.64 -1.70 -3.83
N ILE A 34 18.70 -0.44 -3.40
CA ILE A 34 17.79 0.11 -2.37
C ILE A 34 16.35 0.06 -2.87
N ILE A 35 16.09 0.55 -4.07
CA ILE A 35 14.75 0.53 -4.68
C ILE A 35 14.23 -0.92 -4.77
N THR A 36 15.08 -1.85 -5.23
CA THR A 36 14.69 -3.26 -5.38
C THR A 36 14.35 -3.90 -4.04
N ILE A 37 15.17 -3.69 -3.01
CA ILE A 37 14.91 -4.22 -1.67
C ILE A 37 13.61 -3.64 -1.11
N SER A 38 13.40 -2.32 -1.20
CA SER A 38 12.20 -1.65 -0.69
C SER A 38 10.93 -2.14 -1.39
N LEU A 39 10.93 -2.23 -2.72
CA LEU A 39 9.80 -2.78 -3.48
C LEU A 39 9.52 -4.24 -3.13
N SER A 40 10.56 -5.05 -2.88
CA SER A 40 10.40 -6.46 -2.51
C SER A 40 9.86 -6.62 -1.09
N ILE A 41 10.23 -5.74 -0.15
CA ILE A 41 9.66 -5.70 1.19
C ILE A 41 8.17 -5.31 1.11
N ALA A 42 7.84 -4.25 0.38
CA ALA A 42 6.45 -3.81 0.19
C ALA A 42 5.61 -4.93 -0.44
N PHE A 43 6.10 -5.54 -1.53
CA PHE A 43 5.44 -6.64 -2.23
C PHE A 43 5.03 -7.79 -1.30
N ILE A 44 6.00 -8.34 -0.56
CA ILE A 44 5.73 -9.51 0.28
C ILE A 44 4.88 -9.17 1.51
N ASN A 45 5.07 -7.99 2.13
CA ASN A 45 4.24 -7.54 3.24
C ASN A 45 2.80 -7.32 2.81
N MET A 46 2.57 -6.62 1.68
CA MET A 46 1.22 -6.44 1.14
C MET A 46 0.53 -7.79 0.91
N LEU A 47 1.21 -8.77 0.32
CA LEU A 47 0.62 -10.11 0.10
C LEU A 47 0.30 -10.81 1.41
N LEU A 48 1.26 -10.87 2.36
CA LEU A 48 1.07 -11.60 3.61
C LEU A 48 -0.01 -10.95 4.49
N VAL A 49 0.01 -9.63 4.64
CA VAL A 49 -1.02 -8.89 5.40
C VAL A 49 -2.40 -9.07 4.76
N SER A 50 -2.49 -8.90 3.44
CA SER A 50 -3.77 -9.00 2.74
C SER A 50 -4.36 -10.39 2.84
N ILE A 51 -3.56 -11.44 2.65
CA ILE A 51 -4.04 -12.83 2.66
C ILE A 51 -4.32 -13.30 4.09
N PHE A 52 -3.35 -13.16 5.00
CA PHE A 52 -3.42 -13.78 6.33
C PHE A 52 -4.10 -12.90 7.37
N ASP A 53 -3.80 -11.60 7.45
CA ASP A 53 -4.37 -10.73 8.47
C ASP A 53 -5.75 -10.20 8.09
N ILE A 54 -6.01 -9.91 6.81
CA ILE A 54 -7.28 -9.32 6.40
C ILE A 54 -8.22 -10.39 5.84
N PHE A 55 -7.87 -11.01 4.72
CA PHE A 55 -8.78 -11.86 3.96
C PHE A 55 -9.19 -13.11 4.73
N LEU A 56 -8.24 -13.94 5.17
CA LEU A 56 -8.55 -15.20 5.86
C LEU A 56 -9.24 -14.97 7.20
N ASN A 57 -8.85 -13.95 7.96
CA ASN A 57 -9.51 -13.63 9.22
C ASN A 57 -10.94 -13.14 9.00
N THR A 58 -11.19 -12.35 7.95
CA THR A 58 -12.54 -11.87 7.64
C THR A 58 -13.45 -13.02 7.21
N ILE A 59 -12.98 -13.90 6.31
CA ILE A 59 -13.80 -15.05 5.85
C ILE A 59 -14.12 -16.02 6.99
N LYS A 60 -13.18 -16.30 7.89
CA LYS A 60 -13.45 -17.17 9.06
C LYS A 60 -14.59 -16.69 9.95
N ASN A 61 -14.80 -15.38 10.01
CA ASN A 61 -15.84 -14.75 10.81
C ASN A 61 -17.17 -14.58 10.06
N MET A 62 -17.21 -14.87 8.76
CA MET A 62 -18.42 -14.77 7.94
C MET A 62 -19.28 -16.05 8.01
N PRO A 63 -20.61 -15.95 7.87
CA PRO A 63 -21.48 -17.12 7.78
C PRO A 63 -21.14 -17.99 6.55
N ASN A 64 -21.24 -19.32 6.66
CA ASN A 64 -20.97 -20.27 5.57
C ASN A 64 -21.75 -19.97 4.27
N LYS A 65 -22.94 -19.37 4.38
CA LYS A 65 -23.76 -18.96 3.22
C LYS A 65 -23.21 -17.74 2.46
N ALA A 66 -22.19 -17.06 3.00
CA ALA A 66 -21.58 -15.88 2.37
C ALA A 66 -20.58 -16.25 1.27
N PHE A 67 -20.15 -17.51 1.13
CA PHE A 67 -19.10 -17.91 0.18
C PHE A 67 -19.37 -17.46 -1.26
N LEU A 68 -20.56 -17.69 -1.77
CA LEU A 68 -20.94 -17.28 -3.14
C LEU A 68 -20.90 -15.75 -3.30
N SER A 69 -21.45 -15.02 -2.32
CA SER A 69 -21.43 -13.55 -2.36
C SER A 69 -20.02 -12.98 -2.28
N VAL A 70 -19.14 -13.56 -1.46
CA VAL A 70 -17.73 -13.21 -1.38
C VAL A 70 -17.04 -13.46 -2.73
N PHE A 71 -17.27 -14.61 -3.34
CA PHE A 71 -16.68 -14.93 -4.65
C PHE A 71 -17.11 -13.94 -5.74
N ILE A 72 -18.42 -13.66 -5.84
CA ILE A 72 -18.95 -12.68 -6.80
C ILE A 72 -18.32 -11.30 -6.54
N TYR A 73 -18.20 -10.91 -5.29
CA TYR A 73 -17.62 -9.64 -4.90
C TYR A 73 -16.13 -9.52 -5.26
N LEU A 74 -15.36 -10.61 -5.07
CA LEU A 74 -13.96 -10.67 -5.52
C LEU A 74 -13.82 -10.52 -7.03
N VAL A 75 -14.69 -11.19 -7.81
CA VAL A 75 -14.68 -11.08 -9.27
C VAL A 75 -15.00 -9.65 -9.72
N ILE A 76 -15.98 -9.01 -9.10
CA ILE A 76 -16.32 -7.60 -9.38
C ILE A 76 -15.15 -6.67 -9.06
N ASN A 77 -14.57 -6.79 -7.86
CA ASN A 77 -13.42 -5.99 -7.46
C ASN A 77 -12.22 -6.20 -8.42
N TYR A 78 -11.90 -7.46 -8.73
CA TYR A 78 -10.85 -7.79 -9.69
C TYR A 78 -11.09 -7.09 -11.03
N THR A 79 -12.30 -7.18 -11.56
CA THR A 79 -12.65 -6.59 -12.86
C THR A 79 -12.50 -5.06 -12.84
N ILE A 80 -13.02 -4.40 -11.80
CA ILE A 80 -12.92 -2.94 -11.65
C ILE A 80 -11.46 -2.51 -11.59
N ILE A 81 -10.66 -3.16 -10.74
CA ILE A 81 -9.25 -2.80 -10.53
C ILE A 81 -8.43 -3.10 -11.79
N TYR A 82 -8.65 -4.26 -12.41
CA TYR A 82 -7.98 -4.61 -13.67
C TYR A 82 -8.25 -3.60 -14.77
N LEU A 83 -9.51 -3.20 -14.95
CA LEU A 83 -9.87 -2.16 -15.93
C LEU A 83 -9.22 -0.82 -15.61
N PHE A 84 -9.21 -0.45 -14.32
CA PHE A 84 -8.56 0.76 -13.85
C PHE A 84 -7.05 0.73 -14.11
N LEU A 85 -6.36 -0.34 -13.73
CA LEU A 85 -4.92 -0.50 -13.98
C LEU A 85 -4.61 -0.50 -15.49
N LYS A 86 -5.46 -1.11 -16.30
CA LYS A 86 -5.33 -1.08 -17.78
C LYS A 86 -5.43 0.33 -18.34
N ILE A 87 -6.30 1.18 -17.77
CA ILE A 87 -6.38 2.60 -18.14
C ILE A 87 -5.09 3.32 -17.72
N CYS A 88 -4.62 3.11 -16.50
CA CYS A 88 -3.35 3.68 -16.01
C CYS A 88 -2.17 3.24 -16.89
N HIS A 89 -2.10 1.97 -17.30
CA HIS A 89 -1.07 1.47 -18.21
C HIS A 89 -1.14 2.11 -19.62
N LYS A 90 -2.34 2.43 -20.09
CA LYS A 90 -2.49 3.16 -21.37
C LYS A 90 -1.95 4.58 -21.27
N ILE A 91 -2.08 5.23 -20.12
CA ILE A 91 -1.50 6.54 -19.83
C ILE A 91 0.05 6.44 -19.73
N LYS A 92 0.61 5.30 -19.32
CA LYS A 92 2.07 5.01 -19.29
C LYS A 92 2.76 5.19 -20.66
N LYS A 93 2.04 5.12 -21.79
CA LYS A 93 2.60 5.36 -23.12
C LYS A 93 2.90 6.83 -23.43
N PHE A 94 2.46 7.78 -22.60
CA PHE A 94 2.89 9.17 -22.74
C PHE A 94 4.34 9.29 -22.28
N LYS A 95 5.24 9.66 -23.20
CA LYS A 95 6.67 9.92 -22.97
C LYS A 95 6.81 11.01 -21.91
N VAL A 96 7.12 10.64 -20.68
CA VAL A 96 7.58 11.58 -19.68
C VAL A 96 9.06 11.83 -19.94
N GLY A 97 9.43 13.06 -20.26
CA GLY A 97 10.76 13.43 -20.78
C GLY A 97 11.94 13.38 -19.79
N GLU A 98 11.74 12.91 -18.56
CA GLU A 98 12.78 12.94 -17.50
C GLU A 98 13.39 11.55 -17.19
N GLY A 99 13.24 10.59 -18.07
CA GLY A 99 13.93 9.30 -17.97
C GLY A 99 13.19 8.22 -17.14
N LYS A 100 13.67 6.98 -17.29
CA LYS A 100 13.06 5.77 -16.74
C LYS A 100 12.84 5.80 -15.21
N LEU A 101 13.77 6.42 -14.48
CA LEU A 101 13.75 6.46 -13.02
C LEU A 101 12.70 7.45 -12.49
N TYR A 102 12.56 8.61 -13.13
CA TYR A 102 11.51 9.59 -12.81
C TYR A 102 10.13 8.98 -13.04
N PHE A 103 9.96 8.36 -14.19
CA PHE A 103 8.72 7.69 -14.54
C PHE A 103 8.32 6.62 -13.52
N LEU A 104 9.27 5.81 -13.05
CA LEU A 104 9.06 4.83 -11.99
C LEU A 104 8.51 5.50 -10.71
N GLY A 105 9.13 6.59 -10.26
CA GLY A 105 8.69 7.31 -9.07
C GLY A 105 7.29 7.92 -9.22
N VAL A 106 6.95 8.48 -10.39
CA VAL A 106 5.62 9.04 -10.67
C VAL A 106 4.55 7.94 -10.67
N ILE A 107 4.81 6.81 -11.32
CA ILE A 107 3.88 5.68 -11.33
C ILE A 107 3.64 5.17 -9.91
N ASN A 108 4.71 4.94 -9.15
CA ASN A 108 4.57 4.49 -7.77
C ASN A 108 3.75 5.51 -6.94
N THR A 109 3.94 6.82 -7.15
CA THR A 109 3.14 7.84 -6.46
C THR A 109 1.65 7.69 -6.74
N ILE A 110 1.27 7.54 -8.01
CA ILE A 110 -0.14 7.40 -8.40
C ILE A 110 -0.72 6.10 -7.86
N THR A 111 0.00 4.99 -8.03
CA THR A 111 -0.43 3.68 -7.57
C THR A 111 -0.64 3.67 -6.06
N LEU A 112 0.32 4.22 -5.30
CA LEU A 112 0.25 4.26 -3.84
C LEU A 112 -0.78 5.26 -3.32
N LEU A 113 -0.98 6.42 -3.98
CA LEU A 113 -2.09 7.30 -3.64
C LEU A 113 -3.44 6.56 -3.68
N LEU A 114 -3.68 5.81 -4.76
CA LEU A 114 -4.93 5.09 -4.97
C LEU A 114 -5.09 3.89 -4.03
N HIS A 115 -4.01 3.25 -3.65
CA HIS A 115 -3.95 2.19 -2.69
C HIS A 115 -4.20 2.68 -1.25
N ASN A 116 -3.60 3.79 -0.86
CA ASN A 116 -3.70 4.36 0.48
C ASN A 116 -5.13 4.89 0.79
N ILE A 117 -5.93 5.27 -0.23
CA ILE A 117 -7.32 5.68 0.00
C ILE A 117 -8.16 4.56 0.64
N PRO A 118 -8.27 3.35 0.07
CA PRO A 118 -8.92 2.21 0.71
C PRO A 118 -8.36 1.87 2.10
N GLU A 119 -7.06 1.98 2.29
CA GLU A 119 -6.41 1.73 3.59
C GLU A 119 -6.85 2.75 4.65
N GLY A 120 -6.87 4.03 4.32
CA GLY A 120 -7.37 5.06 5.20
C GLY A 120 -8.85 4.87 5.55
N ILE A 121 -9.68 4.46 4.59
CA ILE A 121 -11.09 4.13 4.82
C ILE A 121 -11.21 3.01 5.86
N ILE A 122 -10.53 1.89 5.64
CA ILE A 122 -10.67 0.72 6.51
C ILE A 122 -10.05 0.94 7.89
N THR A 123 -8.87 1.56 7.96
CA THR A 123 -8.20 1.90 9.22
C THR A 123 -9.09 2.77 10.08
N CYS A 124 -9.63 3.84 9.50
CA CYS A 124 -10.51 4.76 10.22
C CYS A 124 -11.80 4.07 10.67
N THR A 125 -12.42 3.29 9.78
CA THR A 125 -13.67 2.58 10.05
C THR A 125 -13.50 1.56 11.17
N VAL A 126 -12.53 0.66 11.05
CA VAL A 126 -12.27 -0.42 12.02
C VAL A 126 -11.88 0.14 13.37
N ALA A 127 -10.99 1.15 13.41
CA ALA A 127 -10.55 1.76 14.67
C ALA A 127 -11.66 2.48 15.43
N ASN A 128 -12.67 3.00 14.74
CA ASN A 128 -13.81 3.64 15.38
C ASN A 128 -14.81 2.63 15.98
N ILE A 129 -14.84 1.42 15.46
CA ILE A 129 -15.71 0.34 15.94
C ILE A 129 -14.99 -0.51 17.00
N ASN A 130 -13.79 -0.94 16.68
CA ASN A 130 -12.93 -1.73 17.57
C ASN A 130 -11.49 -1.16 17.52
N TYR A 131 -11.16 -0.36 18.52
CA TYR A 131 -9.87 0.32 18.57
C TYR A 131 -8.68 -0.65 18.61
N LYS A 132 -8.81 -1.79 19.31
CA LYS A 132 -7.74 -2.80 19.38
C LYS A 132 -7.48 -3.44 18.00
N LEU A 133 -8.54 -3.76 17.28
CA LEU A 133 -8.43 -4.27 15.92
C LEU A 133 -7.86 -3.21 14.97
N GLY A 134 -8.28 -1.94 15.14
CA GLY A 134 -7.73 -0.81 14.39
C GLY A 134 -6.23 -0.60 14.64
N LEU A 135 -5.76 -0.73 15.87
CA LEU A 135 -4.32 -0.69 16.20
C LEU A 135 -3.55 -1.81 15.51
N LYS A 136 -4.07 -3.04 15.55
CA LYS A 136 -3.45 -4.18 14.88
C LYS A 136 -3.33 -3.94 13.37
N LEU A 137 -4.41 -3.49 12.73
CA LEU A 137 -4.42 -3.17 11.31
C LEU A 137 -3.43 -2.05 10.97
N THR A 138 -3.41 -0.98 11.78
CA THR A 138 -2.49 0.15 11.61
C THR A 138 -1.04 -0.29 11.73
N SER A 139 -0.70 -1.18 12.66
CA SER A 139 0.68 -1.69 12.79
C SER A 139 1.13 -2.47 11.54
N SER A 140 0.23 -3.25 10.94
CA SER A 140 0.48 -3.95 9.69
C SER A 140 0.74 -2.96 8.54
N ILE A 141 -0.07 -1.89 8.45
CA ILE A 141 0.06 -0.84 7.43
C ILE A 141 1.39 -0.09 7.58
N ILE A 142 1.78 0.30 8.79
CA ILE A 142 3.05 0.96 9.08
C ILE A 142 4.25 0.17 8.52
N MET A 143 4.22 -1.16 8.62
CA MET A 143 5.33 -2.01 8.19
C MET A 143 5.59 -1.99 6.68
N HIS A 144 4.57 -1.78 5.85
CA HIS A 144 4.76 -1.67 4.40
C HIS A 144 4.82 -0.22 3.89
N ASN A 145 4.23 0.75 4.57
CA ASN A 145 4.26 2.15 4.19
C ASN A 145 5.69 2.74 4.13
N ILE A 146 6.58 2.31 5.05
CA ILE A 146 7.97 2.76 5.03
C ILE A 146 8.69 2.36 3.73
N PRO A 147 8.72 1.07 3.32
CA PRO A 147 9.24 0.64 2.03
C PRO A 147 8.59 1.33 0.82
N GLU A 148 7.29 1.57 0.88
CA GLU A 148 6.56 2.26 -0.18
C GLU A 148 7.02 3.70 -0.35
N GLY A 149 7.15 4.45 0.75
CA GLY A 149 7.71 5.78 0.73
C GLY A 149 9.11 5.83 0.12
N ILE A 150 9.97 4.85 0.39
CA ILE A 150 11.30 4.72 -0.23
C ILE A 150 11.17 4.49 -1.74
N SER A 151 10.21 3.68 -2.19
CA SER A 151 9.98 3.37 -3.60
C SER A 151 9.58 4.57 -4.44
N ILE A 152 9.06 5.64 -3.82
CA ILE A 152 8.76 6.93 -4.45
C ILE A 152 9.93 7.90 -4.28
N ALA A 153 10.36 8.11 -3.03
CA ALA A 153 11.34 9.15 -2.66
C ALA A 153 12.65 9.00 -3.44
N VAL A 154 13.18 7.77 -3.47
CA VAL A 154 14.49 7.49 -4.06
C VAL A 154 14.49 7.71 -5.57
N PRO A 155 13.58 7.13 -6.39
CA PRO A 155 13.56 7.37 -7.83
C PRO A 155 13.37 8.85 -8.20
N ILE A 156 12.45 9.55 -7.54
CA ILE A 156 12.21 10.99 -7.80
C ILE A 156 13.43 11.81 -7.45
N TYR A 157 14.05 11.59 -6.30
CA TYR A 157 15.25 12.32 -5.89
C TYR A 157 16.41 12.12 -6.85
N TYR A 158 16.68 10.88 -7.26
CA TYR A 158 17.81 10.60 -8.14
C TYR A 158 17.63 11.10 -9.56
N SER A 159 16.41 11.12 -10.07
CA SER A 159 16.11 11.65 -11.40
C SER A 159 16.16 13.19 -11.45
N THR A 160 15.67 13.85 -10.38
CA THR A 160 15.51 15.31 -10.37
C THR A 160 16.57 16.07 -9.57
N LYS A 161 17.37 15.34 -8.75
CA LYS A 161 18.32 15.90 -7.77
C LYS A 161 17.67 16.86 -6.76
N SER A 162 16.35 16.80 -6.61
CA SER A 162 15.58 17.69 -5.76
C SER A 162 14.90 16.92 -4.61
N LYS A 163 15.36 17.17 -3.38
CA LYS A 163 14.70 16.65 -2.17
C LYS A 163 13.27 17.17 -2.03
N LYS A 164 13.03 18.43 -2.45
CA LYS A 164 11.69 19.03 -2.43
C LYS A 164 10.73 18.26 -3.32
N ARG A 165 11.12 17.88 -4.55
CA ARG A 165 10.28 17.05 -5.42
C ARG A 165 10.04 15.69 -4.79
N GLY A 166 11.07 14.99 -4.30
CA GLY A 166 10.91 13.72 -3.61
C GLY A 166 9.90 13.80 -2.46
N PHE A 167 10.01 14.82 -1.61
CA PHE A 167 9.05 15.07 -0.52
C PHE A 167 7.61 15.26 -1.02
N ILE A 168 7.41 16.11 -2.04
CA ILE A 168 6.07 16.39 -2.58
C ILE A 168 5.40 15.12 -3.12
N TYR A 169 6.13 14.29 -3.87
CA TYR A 169 5.56 13.06 -4.43
C TYR A 169 5.21 12.04 -3.35
N VAL A 170 6.04 11.87 -2.32
CA VAL A 170 5.71 11.01 -1.18
C VAL A 170 4.52 11.56 -0.40
N LEU A 171 4.45 12.88 -0.19
CA LEU A 171 3.33 13.53 0.48
C LEU A 171 2.00 13.30 -0.27
N ILE A 172 2.01 13.40 -1.59
CA ILE A 172 0.82 13.13 -2.42
C ILE A 172 0.33 11.70 -2.18
N ALA A 173 1.21 10.71 -2.18
CA ALA A 173 0.83 9.32 -1.91
C ALA A 173 0.31 9.13 -0.48
N ALA A 174 1.01 9.69 0.51
CA ALA A 174 0.65 9.62 1.92
C ALA A 174 -0.72 10.25 2.24
N LEU A 175 -1.09 11.34 1.54
CA LEU A 175 -2.40 11.98 1.70
C LEU A 175 -3.57 11.06 1.33
N GLY A 176 -3.35 10.00 0.56
CA GLY A 176 -4.38 8.99 0.24
C GLY A 176 -5.05 8.42 1.50
N GLU A 177 -4.28 8.04 2.52
CA GLU A 177 -4.82 7.52 3.77
C GLU A 177 -5.67 8.55 4.54
N VAL A 178 -5.21 9.80 4.57
CA VAL A 178 -5.97 10.88 5.24
C VAL A 178 -7.27 11.16 4.49
N ILE A 179 -7.22 11.20 3.16
CA ILE A 179 -8.41 11.38 2.30
C ILE A 179 -9.39 10.22 2.53
N GLY A 180 -8.91 8.98 2.55
CA GLY A 180 -9.72 7.80 2.83
C GLY A 180 -10.37 7.86 4.22
N ALA A 181 -9.62 8.24 5.24
CA ALA A 181 -10.13 8.40 6.60
C ALA A 181 -11.22 9.47 6.70
N LEU A 182 -11.02 10.61 6.06
CA LEU A 182 -12.02 11.68 6.00
C LEU A 182 -13.28 11.22 5.25
N PHE A 183 -13.13 10.52 4.15
CA PHE A 183 -14.25 9.92 3.42
C PHE A 183 -15.05 8.97 4.31
N SER A 184 -14.38 8.10 5.08
CA SER A 184 -15.02 7.20 6.04
C SER A 184 -15.87 7.97 7.08
N ILE A 185 -15.32 9.03 7.65
CA ILE A 185 -16.00 9.83 8.67
C ILE A 185 -17.24 10.54 8.11
N ILE A 186 -17.14 11.11 6.91
CA ILE A 186 -18.20 11.95 6.33
C ILE A 186 -19.32 11.08 5.77
N PHE A 187 -18.99 10.02 5.03
CA PHE A 187 -19.97 9.29 4.23
C PHE A 187 -20.36 7.92 4.79
N LEU A 188 -19.49 7.24 5.54
CA LEU A 188 -19.73 5.86 5.95
C LEU A 188 -20.28 5.72 7.36
N LYS A 189 -20.06 6.70 8.24
CA LYS A 189 -20.42 6.62 9.68
C LYS A 189 -21.86 6.17 9.95
N SER A 190 -22.81 6.59 9.14
CA SER A 190 -24.24 6.34 9.32
C SER A 190 -24.70 4.97 8.79
N ILE A 191 -23.93 4.33 7.91
CA ILE A 191 -24.34 3.09 7.21
C ILE A 191 -23.55 1.85 7.66
N LEU A 192 -22.54 2.04 8.54
CA LEU A 192 -21.66 0.96 8.96
C LEU A 192 -22.38 -0.09 9.81
N ASN A 193 -22.33 -1.32 9.36
CA ASN A 193 -22.64 -2.53 10.13
C ASN A 193 -21.55 -3.57 9.90
N GLN A 194 -21.51 -4.62 10.72
CA GLN A 194 -20.46 -5.65 10.62
C GLN A 194 -20.35 -6.25 9.23
N LYS A 195 -21.46 -6.51 8.57
CA LYS A 195 -21.47 -7.09 7.21
C LYS A 195 -20.81 -6.16 6.18
N ILE A 196 -21.07 -4.86 6.23
CA ILE A 196 -20.44 -3.88 5.35
C ILE A 196 -18.95 -3.83 5.60
N ILE A 197 -18.52 -3.86 6.87
CA ILE A 197 -17.11 -3.87 7.24
C ILE A 197 -16.39 -5.09 6.68
N ASP A 198 -16.99 -6.27 6.79
CA ASP A 198 -16.42 -7.51 6.28
C ASP A 198 -16.21 -7.43 4.75
N TYR A 199 -17.18 -6.91 4.00
CA TYR A 199 -17.03 -6.71 2.55
C TYR A 199 -16.00 -5.62 2.21
N MET A 200 -15.88 -4.56 3.01
CA MET A 200 -14.83 -3.55 2.84
C MET A 200 -13.44 -4.16 3.07
N LEU A 201 -13.26 -4.97 4.12
CA LEU A 201 -12.00 -5.70 4.39
C LEU A 201 -11.62 -6.61 3.23
N ILE A 202 -12.58 -7.36 2.67
CA ILE A 202 -12.36 -8.19 1.48
C ILE A 202 -11.97 -7.34 0.28
N SER A 203 -12.63 -6.19 0.07
CA SER A 203 -12.25 -5.27 -1.03
C SER A 203 -10.83 -4.79 -0.90
N VAL A 204 -10.46 -4.26 0.27
CA VAL A 204 -9.12 -3.73 0.51
C VAL A 204 -8.07 -4.81 0.32
N SER A 205 -8.26 -6.01 0.89
CA SER A 205 -7.33 -7.12 0.70
C SER A 205 -7.18 -7.51 -0.77
N SER A 206 -8.27 -7.52 -1.55
CA SER A 206 -8.24 -7.81 -2.99
C SER A 206 -7.47 -6.74 -3.76
N ILE A 207 -7.69 -5.46 -3.45
CA ILE A 207 -6.99 -4.32 -4.05
C ILE A 207 -5.48 -4.45 -3.79
N MET A 208 -5.10 -4.71 -2.54
CA MET A 208 -3.70 -4.86 -2.15
C MET A 208 -3.01 -6.03 -2.88
N ILE A 209 -3.66 -7.20 -2.96
CA ILE A 209 -3.11 -8.36 -3.68
C ILE A 209 -2.92 -8.03 -5.16
N LEU A 210 -3.90 -7.40 -5.80
CA LEU A 210 -3.83 -7.06 -7.22
C LEU A 210 -2.74 -6.02 -7.51
N ILE A 211 -2.61 -4.98 -6.69
CA ILE A 211 -1.54 -3.99 -6.84
C ILE A 211 -0.17 -4.65 -6.64
N ALA A 212 -0.04 -5.51 -5.63
CA ALA A 212 1.20 -6.25 -5.42
C ALA A 212 1.58 -7.07 -6.66
N LEU A 213 0.64 -7.81 -7.26
CA LEU A 213 0.89 -8.69 -8.40
C LEU A 213 1.04 -7.94 -9.73
N GLU A 214 0.20 -6.95 -10.00
CA GLU A 214 0.13 -6.27 -11.31
C GLU A 214 1.06 -5.06 -11.42
N GLU A 215 1.37 -4.38 -10.30
CA GLU A 215 2.19 -3.17 -10.32
C GLU A 215 3.58 -3.38 -9.70
N ILE A 216 3.70 -4.02 -8.53
CA ILE A 216 4.99 -4.15 -7.84
C ILE A 216 5.78 -5.35 -8.37
N PHE A 217 5.15 -6.50 -8.53
CA PHE A 217 5.83 -7.71 -9.00
C PHE A 217 6.54 -7.54 -10.35
N PRO A 218 5.95 -6.93 -11.41
CA PRO A 218 6.65 -6.68 -12.66
C PRO A 218 7.88 -5.78 -12.53
N GLN A 219 7.90 -4.90 -11.51
CA GLN A 219 9.03 -4.01 -11.26
C GLN A 219 10.22 -4.74 -10.63
N ILE A 220 9.99 -5.81 -9.87
CA ILE A 220 11.05 -6.56 -9.15
C ILE A 220 11.54 -7.79 -9.89
N ILE A 221 10.72 -8.43 -10.74
CA ILE A 221 11.05 -9.69 -11.41
C ILE A 221 12.29 -9.58 -12.33
N SER A 222 12.51 -8.42 -12.92
CA SER A 222 13.66 -8.14 -13.80
C SER A 222 14.90 -7.66 -13.06
N LYS A 223 14.83 -7.55 -11.73
CA LYS A 223 15.88 -6.99 -10.89
C LYS A 223 16.88 -8.06 -10.39
N ASN A 224 17.93 -7.60 -9.73
CA ASN A 224 18.95 -8.48 -9.15
C ASN A 224 18.33 -9.45 -8.12
N LYS A 225 18.40 -10.76 -8.40
CA LYS A 225 17.77 -11.82 -7.59
C LYS A 225 18.20 -11.79 -6.12
N LYS A 226 19.47 -11.46 -5.81
CA LYS A 226 19.96 -11.36 -4.42
C LYS A 226 19.26 -10.20 -3.68
N SER A 227 19.08 -9.06 -4.34
CA SER A 227 18.38 -7.90 -3.75
C SER A 227 16.91 -8.19 -3.53
N VAL A 228 16.25 -8.86 -4.46
CA VAL A 228 14.86 -9.31 -4.34
C VAL A 228 14.73 -10.28 -3.16
N LEU A 229 15.58 -11.30 -3.07
CA LEU A 229 15.53 -12.27 -1.99
C LEU A 229 15.75 -11.62 -0.61
N ILE A 230 16.70 -10.70 -0.50
CA ILE A 230 16.94 -9.95 0.74
C ILE A 230 15.68 -9.18 1.15
N GLY A 231 15.03 -8.47 0.21
CA GLY A 231 13.80 -7.74 0.48
C GLY A 231 12.66 -8.65 0.93
N ILE A 232 12.46 -9.79 0.25
CA ILE A 232 11.45 -10.79 0.62
C ILE A 232 11.71 -11.32 2.04
N LEU A 233 12.94 -11.69 2.37
CA LEU A 233 13.28 -12.20 3.70
C LEU A 233 13.03 -11.14 4.80
N ILE A 234 13.44 -9.89 4.56
CA ILE A 234 13.18 -8.80 5.50
C ILE A 234 11.66 -8.61 5.67
N GLY A 235 10.89 -8.60 4.58
CA GLY A 235 9.44 -8.44 4.65
C GLY A 235 8.76 -9.57 5.41
N ILE A 236 9.17 -10.83 5.23
CA ILE A 236 8.67 -11.97 6.00
C ILE A 236 8.98 -11.79 7.49
N ILE A 237 10.19 -11.36 7.85
CA ILE A 237 10.58 -11.10 9.24
C ILE A 237 9.69 -10.01 9.85
N LEU A 238 9.48 -8.91 9.13
CA LEU A 238 8.61 -7.81 9.59
C LEU A 238 7.18 -8.30 9.81
N PHE A 239 6.64 -9.13 8.90
CA PHE A 239 5.32 -9.71 9.05
C PHE A 239 5.22 -10.61 10.28
N ILE A 240 6.21 -11.48 10.53
CA ILE A 240 6.27 -12.35 11.72
C ILE A 240 6.34 -11.50 12.99
N VAL A 241 7.19 -10.47 13.01
CA VAL A 241 7.28 -9.53 14.14
C VAL A 241 5.93 -8.86 14.41
N ASN A 242 5.22 -8.43 13.36
CA ASN A 242 3.90 -7.84 13.50
C ASN A 242 2.89 -8.82 14.13
N ILE A 243 2.90 -10.10 13.74
CA ILE A 243 2.03 -11.13 14.31
C ILE A 243 2.36 -11.36 15.80
N VAL A 244 3.63 -11.38 16.17
CA VAL A 244 4.07 -11.64 17.56
C VAL A 244 3.72 -10.47 18.49
N ILE A 245 3.75 -9.24 18.00
CA ILE A 245 3.45 -8.04 18.80
C ILE A 245 1.94 -7.83 18.97
N ASN A 246 1.10 -8.32 18.05
CA ASN A 246 -0.35 -8.13 18.01
C ASN A 246 -1.15 -9.39 18.32
#